data_ea28d89890f4ed54a22ebdbfeb6563c7
#
_entry.id   ea28d89890f4ed54a22ebdbfeb6563c7
#
_cell.length_a   1.000
_cell.length_b   1.000
_cell.length_c   1.000
_cell.angle_alpha   90.00
_cell.angle_beta   90.00
_cell.angle_gamma   90.00
#
_symmetry.space_group_name_H-M   'P 1'
#
loop_
_entity.id
_entity.type
_entity.pdbx_description
1 polymer ?
#
loop_
_entity_poly.entity_id
_entity_poly.type
_entity_poly.pdbx_seq_one_letter_code
_entity_poly.pdbx_strand_id
1 'polypeptide(L)'
;MSADTPTTDGLLGEHIDVELGGRTVVRDVTLEVAPGELVVLVGPNGCGKSTLLSVMAGLRTPQAGRVTVGGVDISGMHARDLARARSLVTQQNRPDTPFTVTEVVEMGRYPWLRTPQAAESPQIIAESMRLCHLDEIAERPFGQLSGGQQARVSLGRALAQSTPIMLLDEPTAALDIHHQEGVLDILRNHRDNGAAILLVVHDLSLAAAYADRVALMKEGHLLAVGSVREVMTADRLSETYDHPVEIWDHPETGQPVIIPRRR
;
A
#
# COMPACT_ATOMS: atom_id res chain seq x y z
N MET A 1 6.58 -10.81 34.68
CA MET A 1 6.88 -11.00 33.27
C MET A 1 6.13 -9.89 32.55
N SER A 2 6.83 -8.77 32.32
CA SER A 2 6.29 -7.64 31.55
C SER A 2 6.22 -8.06 30.09
N ALA A 3 5.02 -8.05 29.52
CA ALA A 3 4.89 -8.12 28.07
C ALA A 3 5.53 -6.85 27.51
N ASP A 4 6.62 -6.99 26.81
CA ASP A 4 7.21 -5.94 26.00
C ASP A 4 6.12 -5.53 24.98
N THR A 5 5.53 -4.36 25.18
CA THR A 5 4.73 -3.71 24.17
C THR A 5 5.72 -3.25 23.10
N PRO A 6 5.66 -3.76 21.87
CA PRO A 6 6.54 -3.29 20.82
C PRO A 6 6.24 -1.80 20.58
N THR A 7 7.18 -0.94 20.88
CA THR A 7 7.16 0.47 20.47
C THR A 7 7.58 0.51 19.02
N THR A 8 6.62 0.26 18.11
CA THR A 8 6.89 0.35 16.69
C THR A 8 6.68 1.78 16.21
N ASP A 9 7.73 2.37 15.67
CA ASP A 9 7.66 3.65 14.94
C ASP A 9 6.91 3.50 13.59
N GLY A 10 6.30 2.33 13.35
CA GLY A 10 5.58 1.94 12.14
C GLY A 10 4.09 2.20 12.19
N LEU A 11 3.36 1.39 11.44
CA LEU A 11 1.90 1.38 11.34
C LEU A 11 1.36 0.11 12.03
N LEU A 12 0.43 0.26 12.97
CA LEU A 12 -0.19 -0.88 13.66
C LEU A 12 -1.70 -0.69 13.71
N GLY A 13 -2.44 -1.69 13.22
CA GLY A 13 -3.87 -1.87 13.48
C GLY A 13 -4.07 -3.01 14.47
N GLU A 14 -4.81 -2.77 15.55
CA GLU A 14 -5.06 -3.74 16.61
C GLU A 14 -6.54 -4.05 16.71
N HIS A 15 -6.90 -5.33 16.62
CA HIS A 15 -8.26 -5.83 16.82
C HIS A 15 -9.31 -5.09 15.98
N ILE A 16 -9.01 -4.85 14.70
CA ILE A 16 -9.85 -4.06 13.80
C ILE A 16 -11.08 -4.84 13.40
N ASP A 17 -12.26 -4.27 13.73
CA ASP A 17 -13.55 -4.71 13.20
C ASP A 17 -14.17 -3.62 12.32
N VAL A 18 -14.72 -4.03 11.16
CA VAL A 18 -15.42 -3.11 10.25
C VAL A 18 -16.71 -3.71 9.74
N GLU A 19 -17.80 -2.94 9.89
CA GLU A 19 -19.10 -3.26 9.32
C GLU A 19 -19.46 -2.29 8.20
N LEU A 20 -20.01 -2.82 7.10
CA LEU A 20 -20.54 -2.06 5.98
C LEU A 20 -21.95 -2.56 5.63
N GLY A 21 -22.94 -1.66 5.69
CA GLY A 21 -24.31 -2.02 5.36
C GLY A 21 -24.89 -3.18 6.20
N GLY A 22 -24.50 -3.25 7.48
CA GLY A 22 -24.94 -4.31 8.41
C GLY A 22 -24.21 -5.65 8.21
N ARG A 23 -23.15 -5.68 7.44
CA ARG A 23 -22.31 -6.89 7.26
C ARG A 23 -20.90 -6.62 7.76
N THR A 24 -20.36 -7.54 8.55
CA THR A 24 -18.96 -7.48 8.96
C THR A 24 -18.06 -7.81 7.77
N VAL A 25 -17.18 -6.87 7.41
CA VAL A 25 -16.26 -6.96 6.27
C VAL A 25 -14.82 -7.21 6.73
N VAL A 26 -14.47 -6.77 7.93
CA VAL A 26 -13.17 -7.03 8.58
C VAL A 26 -13.47 -7.47 10.00
N ARG A 27 -12.80 -8.53 10.48
CA ARG A 27 -13.08 -9.16 11.78
C ARG A 27 -11.79 -9.42 12.54
N ASP A 28 -11.66 -8.77 13.70
CA ASP A 28 -10.57 -8.94 14.66
C ASP A 28 -9.18 -8.99 14.00
N VAL A 29 -8.93 -8.06 13.08
CA VAL A 29 -7.68 -8.01 12.33
C VAL A 29 -6.64 -7.24 13.11
N THR A 30 -5.49 -7.89 13.39
CA THR A 30 -4.28 -7.22 13.90
C THR A 30 -3.18 -7.34 12.85
N LEU A 31 -2.69 -6.18 12.37
CA LEU A 31 -1.65 -6.10 11.36
C LEU A 31 -0.68 -4.96 11.68
N GLU A 32 0.59 -5.31 11.72
CA GLU A 32 1.71 -4.39 11.92
C GLU A 32 2.56 -4.29 10.66
N VAL A 33 3.06 -3.08 10.39
CA VAL A 33 4.07 -2.80 9.36
C VAL A 33 5.19 -2.00 10.00
N ALA A 34 6.36 -2.62 10.12
CA ALA A 34 7.52 -1.99 10.75
C ALA A 34 8.23 -0.99 9.80
N PRO A 35 9.00 -0.02 10.32
CA PRO A 35 9.91 0.78 9.50
C PRO A 35 10.89 -0.09 8.72
N GLY A 36 11.11 0.23 7.45
CA GLY A 36 11.97 -0.56 6.57
C GLY A 36 11.36 -1.90 6.15
N GLU A 37 10.04 -2.04 6.24
CA GLU A 37 9.32 -3.25 5.89
C GLU A 37 8.28 -2.98 4.79
N LEU A 38 8.21 -3.90 3.80
CA LEU A 38 7.16 -3.96 2.80
C LEU A 38 6.26 -5.16 3.07
N VAL A 39 5.08 -4.91 3.65
CA VAL A 39 4.05 -5.92 3.88
C VAL A 39 3.07 -5.90 2.72
N VAL A 40 2.88 -7.06 2.08
CA VAL A 40 1.92 -7.20 0.99
C VAL A 40 0.67 -7.91 1.47
N LEU A 41 -0.47 -7.24 1.32
CA LEU A 41 -1.80 -7.78 1.66
C LEU A 41 -2.42 -8.42 0.43
N VAL A 42 -2.64 -9.73 0.48
CA VAL A 42 -3.25 -10.54 -0.59
C VAL A 42 -4.52 -11.25 -0.12
N GLY A 43 -5.32 -11.69 -1.06
CA GLY A 43 -6.56 -12.45 -0.80
C GLY A 43 -7.59 -12.25 -1.92
N PRO A 44 -8.68 -13.04 -1.95
CA PRO A 44 -9.72 -12.97 -2.96
C PRO A 44 -10.38 -11.60 -3.07
N ASN A 45 -11.02 -11.33 -4.20
CA ASN A 45 -11.80 -10.11 -4.38
C ASN A 45 -12.95 -10.05 -3.38
N GLY A 46 -13.16 -8.85 -2.79
CA GLY A 46 -14.23 -8.64 -1.80
C GLY A 46 -13.93 -9.19 -0.40
N CYS A 47 -12.75 -9.75 -0.11
CA CYS A 47 -12.41 -10.26 1.22
C CYS A 47 -12.14 -9.18 2.28
N GLY A 48 -12.12 -7.88 1.92
CA GLY A 48 -11.98 -6.78 2.88
C GLY A 48 -10.65 -6.01 2.80
N LYS A 49 -9.72 -6.31 1.87
CA LYS A 49 -8.39 -5.67 1.77
C LYS A 49 -8.44 -4.14 1.71
N SER A 50 -9.16 -3.57 0.74
CA SER A 50 -9.29 -2.10 0.59
C SER A 50 -10.01 -1.46 1.77
N THR A 51 -10.93 -2.20 2.43
CA THR A 51 -11.58 -1.75 3.66
C THR A 51 -10.59 -1.67 4.80
N LEU A 52 -9.80 -2.72 5.03
CA LEU A 52 -8.74 -2.72 6.04
C LEU A 52 -7.74 -1.60 5.75
N LEU A 53 -7.27 -1.48 4.49
CA LEU A 53 -6.34 -0.42 4.09
C LEU A 53 -6.92 0.97 4.39
N SER A 54 -8.22 1.20 4.14
CA SER A 54 -8.87 2.49 4.41
C SER A 54 -8.95 2.82 5.90
N VAL A 55 -9.09 1.81 6.77
CA VAL A 55 -9.02 1.99 8.23
C VAL A 55 -7.58 2.28 8.66
N MET A 56 -6.62 1.49 8.19
CA MET A 56 -5.19 1.71 8.46
C MET A 56 -4.72 3.09 8.00
N ALA A 57 -5.32 3.61 6.93
CA ALA A 57 -5.07 4.97 6.45
C ALA A 57 -5.81 6.07 7.23
N GLY A 58 -6.71 5.74 8.16
CA GLY A 58 -7.52 6.73 8.88
C GLY A 58 -8.60 7.40 8.02
N LEU A 59 -8.97 6.81 6.88
CA LEU A 59 -10.10 7.28 6.06
C LEU A 59 -11.44 6.78 6.59
N ARG A 60 -11.41 5.72 7.40
CA ARG A 60 -12.57 5.09 8.01
C ARG A 60 -12.29 4.77 9.46
N THR A 61 -13.26 5.06 10.34
CA THR A 61 -13.22 4.65 11.74
C THR A 61 -13.69 3.20 11.84
N PRO A 62 -12.93 2.29 12.48
CA PRO A 62 -13.39 0.94 12.77
C PRO A 62 -14.51 0.92 13.82
N GLN A 63 -15.32 -0.16 13.89
CA GLN A 63 -16.31 -0.38 14.94
C GLN A 63 -15.65 -0.82 16.25
N ALA A 64 -14.55 -1.56 16.17
CA ALA A 64 -13.70 -1.91 17.30
C ALA A 64 -12.23 -1.90 16.88
N GLY A 65 -11.35 -1.85 17.87
CA GLY A 65 -9.92 -1.76 17.67
C GLY A 65 -9.43 -0.32 17.49
N ARG A 66 -8.15 -0.19 17.18
CA ARG A 66 -7.48 1.10 16.98
C ARG A 66 -6.37 0.99 15.94
N VAL A 67 -5.97 2.14 15.42
CA VAL A 67 -4.78 2.25 14.54
C VAL A 67 -3.82 3.24 15.16
N THR A 68 -2.54 2.89 15.20
CA THR A 68 -1.47 3.78 15.64
C THR A 68 -0.44 3.98 14.54
N VAL A 69 0.12 5.19 14.49
CA VAL A 69 1.23 5.59 13.62
C VAL A 69 2.32 6.15 14.51
N GLY A 70 3.52 5.55 14.48
CA GLY A 70 4.59 5.92 15.39
C GLY A 70 4.20 5.79 16.87
N GLY A 71 3.35 4.80 17.21
CA GLY A 71 2.83 4.60 18.56
C GLY A 71 1.70 5.58 18.99
N VAL A 72 1.29 6.53 18.13
CA VAL A 72 0.24 7.51 18.42
C VAL A 72 -1.06 7.08 17.74
N ASP A 73 -2.16 7.03 18.52
CA ASP A 73 -3.49 6.71 18.00
C ASP A 73 -3.95 7.77 17.00
N ILE A 74 -4.31 7.34 15.79
CA ILE A 74 -4.71 8.23 14.69
C ILE A 74 -6.09 8.85 14.89
N SER A 75 -6.94 8.31 15.75
CA SER A 75 -8.31 8.80 15.98
C SER A 75 -8.34 10.23 16.55
N GLY A 76 -7.28 10.63 17.26
CA GLY A 76 -7.11 11.97 17.82
C GLY A 76 -6.26 12.91 16.98
N MET A 77 -5.70 12.45 15.87
CA MET A 77 -4.82 13.26 15.03
C MET A 77 -5.57 14.27 14.17
N HIS A 78 -5.04 15.48 14.05
CA HIS A 78 -5.52 16.40 13.03
C HIS A 78 -5.19 15.86 11.62
N ALA A 79 -6.07 16.08 10.65
CA ALA A 79 -5.91 15.59 9.28
C ALA A 79 -4.56 15.95 8.64
N ARG A 80 -4.01 17.13 8.97
CA ARG A 80 -2.70 17.57 8.45
C ARG A 80 -1.55 16.78 9.07
N ASP A 81 -1.62 16.46 10.36
CA ASP A 81 -0.56 15.70 11.03
C ASP A 81 -0.58 14.24 10.59
N LEU A 82 -1.75 13.64 10.45
CA LEU A 82 -1.90 12.32 9.83
C LEU A 82 -1.36 12.31 8.39
N ALA A 83 -1.63 13.36 7.60
CA ALA A 83 -1.10 13.48 6.24
C ALA A 83 0.42 13.69 6.17
N ARG A 84 1.08 14.09 7.25
CA ARG A 84 2.56 14.12 7.37
C ARG A 84 3.13 12.79 7.82
N ALA A 85 2.33 11.98 8.48
CA ALA A 85 2.75 10.69 9.01
C ALA A 85 2.59 9.55 7.99
N ARG A 86 1.59 9.63 7.10
CA ARG A 86 1.37 8.59 6.08
C ARG A 86 0.86 9.17 4.75
N SER A 87 1.23 8.53 3.63
CA SER A 87 0.64 8.76 2.31
C SER A 87 -0.26 7.60 1.90
N LEU A 88 -1.16 7.86 0.95
CA LEU A 88 -2.10 6.86 0.45
C LEU A 88 -2.28 6.99 -1.07
N VAL A 89 -2.13 5.88 -1.77
CA VAL A 89 -2.54 5.69 -3.16
C VAL A 89 -3.77 4.80 -3.18
N THR A 90 -4.88 5.29 -3.74
CA THR A 90 -6.12 4.52 -3.89
C THR A 90 -6.30 4.07 -5.33
N GLN A 91 -7.00 2.97 -5.54
CA GLN A 91 -7.33 2.43 -6.86
C GLN A 91 -8.19 3.40 -7.70
N GLN A 92 -9.07 4.20 -7.05
CA GLN A 92 -9.94 5.14 -7.75
C GLN A 92 -9.25 6.48 -7.97
N ASN A 93 -8.84 6.73 -9.19
CA ASN A 93 -8.48 8.06 -9.68
C ASN A 93 -9.75 8.73 -10.21
N ARG A 94 -10.08 9.92 -9.71
CA ARG A 94 -11.19 10.70 -10.26
C ARG A 94 -10.69 11.43 -11.52
N PRO A 95 -11.17 11.06 -12.73
CA PRO A 95 -10.64 11.59 -13.98
C PRO A 95 -10.97 13.07 -14.26
N ASP A 96 -12.01 13.62 -13.62
CA ASP A 96 -12.51 14.97 -13.92
C ASP A 96 -11.84 16.05 -13.07
N THR A 97 -10.53 16.20 -13.21
CA THR A 97 -9.83 17.34 -12.63
C THR A 97 -9.16 18.17 -13.75
N PRO A 98 -9.28 19.51 -13.74
CA PRO A 98 -8.62 20.37 -14.73
C PRO A 98 -7.12 20.53 -14.47
N PHE A 99 -6.59 19.98 -13.36
CA PHE A 99 -5.20 20.15 -12.96
C PHE A 99 -4.24 19.41 -13.88
N THR A 100 -3.09 19.99 -14.11
CA THR A 100 -1.96 19.37 -14.81
C THR A 100 -1.32 18.28 -13.94
N VAL A 101 -0.49 17.45 -14.56
CA VAL A 101 0.29 16.42 -13.86
C VAL A 101 1.14 17.05 -12.77
N THR A 102 1.85 18.13 -13.07
CA THR A 102 2.68 18.87 -12.11
C THR A 102 1.85 19.32 -10.91
N GLU A 103 0.71 19.98 -11.14
CA GLU A 103 -0.16 20.47 -10.07
C GLU A 103 -0.68 19.33 -9.18
N VAL A 104 -1.00 18.16 -9.77
CA VAL A 104 -1.44 17.00 -8.99
C VAL A 104 -0.31 16.47 -8.10
N VAL A 105 0.93 16.39 -8.60
CA VAL A 105 2.08 15.96 -7.80
C VAL A 105 2.38 16.98 -6.70
N GLU A 106 2.29 18.29 -6.98
CA GLU A 106 2.47 19.38 -6.02
C GLU A 106 1.48 19.29 -4.84
N MET A 107 0.24 18.80 -5.08
CA MET A 107 -0.73 18.59 -3.99
C MET A 107 -0.20 17.66 -2.89
N GLY A 108 0.75 16.77 -3.20
CA GLY A 108 1.45 15.96 -2.19
C GLY A 108 2.15 16.80 -1.13
N ARG A 109 2.55 18.04 -1.47
CA ARG A 109 3.23 18.97 -0.54
C ARG A 109 2.29 19.81 0.31
N TYR A 110 0.97 19.76 0.12
CA TYR A 110 0.00 20.56 0.90
C TYR A 110 0.10 20.38 2.43
N PRO A 111 0.35 19.18 2.98
CA PRO A 111 0.55 19.03 4.43
C PRO A 111 1.73 19.86 4.97
N TRP A 112 2.73 20.15 4.14
CA TRP A 112 3.97 20.82 4.52
C TRP A 112 3.92 22.33 4.31
N LEU A 113 2.86 22.88 3.71
CA LEU A 113 2.70 24.32 3.56
C LEU A 113 2.77 25.02 4.94
N ARG A 114 3.51 26.12 5.01
CA ARG A 114 3.76 26.90 6.23
C ARG A 114 4.58 26.16 7.30
N THR A 115 5.40 25.21 6.90
CA THR A 115 6.42 24.55 7.74
C THR A 115 7.81 24.81 7.16
N PRO A 116 8.90 24.62 7.93
CA PRO A 116 10.25 24.71 7.39
C PRO A 116 10.50 23.78 6.20
N GLN A 117 9.89 22.60 6.19
CA GLN A 117 9.99 21.60 5.11
C GLN A 117 9.36 22.07 3.78
N ALA A 118 8.59 23.16 3.78
CA ALA A 118 8.08 23.76 2.54
C ALA A 118 9.21 24.22 1.60
N ALA A 119 10.38 24.58 2.14
CA ALA A 119 11.54 25.00 1.36
C ALA A 119 12.10 23.87 0.46
N GLU A 120 11.91 22.60 0.86
CA GLU A 120 12.37 21.42 0.14
C GLU A 120 11.40 21.01 -0.99
N SER A 121 10.20 21.59 -1.02
CA SER A 121 9.11 21.16 -1.92
C SER A 121 9.51 21.15 -3.40
N PRO A 122 10.19 22.15 -3.97
CA PRO A 122 10.54 22.14 -5.39
C PRO A 122 11.44 20.95 -5.76
N GLN A 123 12.41 20.63 -4.91
CA GLN A 123 13.31 19.50 -5.14
C GLN A 123 12.59 18.15 -5.02
N ILE A 124 11.74 18.00 -4.00
CA ILE A 124 10.96 16.75 -3.77
C ILE A 124 9.97 16.52 -4.91
N ILE A 125 9.29 17.56 -5.39
CA ILE A 125 8.38 17.48 -6.53
C ILE A 125 9.13 17.04 -7.79
N ALA A 126 10.24 17.70 -8.13
CA ALA A 126 11.05 17.35 -9.29
C ALA A 126 11.54 15.89 -9.24
N GLU A 127 12.02 15.45 -8.08
CA GLU A 127 12.46 14.06 -7.91
C GLU A 127 11.29 13.06 -8.03
N SER A 128 10.13 13.37 -7.46
CA SER A 128 8.93 12.53 -7.57
C SER A 128 8.45 12.42 -9.03
N MET A 129 8.49 13.52 -9.78
CA MET A 129 8.18 13.56 -11.21
C MET A 129 9.13 12.67 -12.00
N ARG A 130 10.44 12.81 -11.77
CA ARG A 130 11.49 12.02 -12.44
C ARG A 130 11.36 10.53 -12.14
N LEU A 131 11.18 10.14 -10.87
CA LEU A 131 11.04 8.74 -10.46
C LEU A 131 9.82 8.06 -11.11
N CYS A 132 8.74 8.81 -11.29
CA CYS A 132 7.52 8.29 -11.92
C CYS A 132 7.49 8.50 -13.45
N HIS A 133 8.56 8.95 -14.07
CA HIS A 133 8.64 9.24 -15.52
C HIS A 133 7.49 10.14 -16.00
N LEU A 134 7.30 11.29 -15.34
CA LEU A 134 6.21 12.22 -15.59
C LEU A 134 6.63 13.49 -16.34
N ASP A 135 7.93 13.73 -16.53
CA ASP A 135 8.47 14.97 -17.09
C ASP A 135 7.89 15.31 -18.47
N GLU A 136 7.77 14.31 -19.37
CA GLU A 136 7.25 14.52 -20.73
C GLU A 136 5.75 14.86 -20.77
N ILE A 137 5.02 14.57 -19.70
CA ILE A 137 3.57 14.80 -19.60
C ILE A 137 3.20 15.83 -18.54
N ALA A 138 4.17 16.56 -18.00
CA ALA A 138 4.05 17.48 -16.87
C ALA A 138 2.88 18.47 -17.01
N GLU A 139 2.74 19.06 -18.19
CA GLU A 139 1.72 20.07 -18.50
C GLU A 139 0.39 19.50 -19.00
N ARG A 140 0.29 18.16 -19.15
CA ARG A 140 -0.97 17.54 -19.62
C ARG A 140 -2.01 17.55 -18.52
N PRO A 141 -3.29 17.83 -18.84
CA PRO A 141 -4.40 17.67 -17.90
C PRO A 141 -4.51 16.21 -17.43
N PHE A 142 -4.62 16.01 -16.11
CA PHE A 142 -4.71 14.68 -15.48
C PHE A 142 -5.87 13.85 -16.05
N GLY A 143 -7.04 14.46 -16.30
CA GLY A 143 -8.20 13.79 -16.87
C GLY A 143 -8.02 13.26 -18.29
N GLN A 144 -6.96 13.68 -19.02
CA GLN A 144 -6.66 13.23 -20.39
C GLN A 144 -5.63 12.08 -20.43
N LEU A 145 -5.18 11.61 -19.27
CA LEU A 145 -4.18 10.57 -19.17
C LEU A 145 -4.78 9.17 -19.27
N SER A 146 -3.98 8.22 -19.77
CA SER A 146 -4.33 6.80 -19.66
C SER A 146 -4.35 6.35 -18.19
N GLY A 147 -5.04 5.23 -17.89
CA GLY A 147 -5.09 4.69 -16.52
C GLY A 147 -3.70 4.44 -15.92
N GLY A 148 -2.76 3.93 -16.71
CA GLY A 148 -1.38 3.74 -16.28
C GLY A 148 -0.63 5.04 -16.00
N GLN A 149 -0.86 6.08 -16.82
CA GLN A 149 -0.30 7.41 -16.56
C GLN A 149 -0.87 8.01 -15.28
N GLN A 150 -2.20 7.90 -15.06
CA GLN A 150 -2.86 8.36 -13.83
C GLN A 150 -2.33 7.63 -12.59
N ALA A 151 -2.08 6.32 -12.67
CA ALA A 151 -1.49 5.55 -11.58
C ALA A 151 -0.09 6.07 -11.22
N ARG A 152 0.76 6.33 -12.22
CA ARG A 152 2.09 6.93 -12.00
C ARG A 152 2.03 8.32 -11.39
N VAL A 153 1.09 9.18 -11.83
CA VAL A 153 0.88 10.51 -11.24
C VAL A 153 0.43 10.39 -9.78
N SER A 154 -0.47 9.44 -9.47
CA SER A 154 -0.94 9.21 -8.11
C SER A 154 0.20 8.72 -7.20
N LEU A 155 1.09 7.88 -7.71
CA LEU A 155 2.32 7.50 -7.01
C LEU A 155 3.23 8.71 -6.81
N GLY A 156 3.49 9.52 -7.85
CA GLY A 156 4.31 10.73 -7.76
C GLY A 156 3.79 11.70 -6.70
N ARG A 157 2.47 11.88 -6.60
CA ARG A 157 1.85 12.67 -5.54
C ARG A 157 2.11 12.09 -4.15
N ALA A 158 2.02 10.77 -3.99
CA ALA A 158 2.27 10.10 -2.71
C ALA A 158 3.75 10.17 -2.32
N LEU A 159 4.68 10.06 -3.28
CA LEU A 159 6.11 10.25 -3.05
C LEU A 159 6.42 11.70 -2.66
N ALA A 160 5.83 12.68 -3.36
CA ALA A 160 5.98 14.10 -3.05
C ALA A 160 5.48 14.45 -1.64
N GLN A 161 4.54 13.69 -1.08
CA GLN A 161 4.10 13.87 0.30
C GLN A 161 5.21 13.57 1.31
N SER A 162 6.20 12.74 0.97
CA SER A 162 7.43 12.49 1.75
C SER A 162 7.13 12.06 3.19
N THR A 163 6.45 10.92 3.33
CA THR A 163 5.99 10.38 4.62
C THR A 163 6.74 9.09 4.97
N PRO A 164 6.93 8.78 6.27
CA PRO A 164 7.57 7.54 6.70
C PRO A 164 6.70 6.29 6.45
N ILE A 165 5.41 6.46 6.20
CA ILE A 165 4.48 5.34 5.97
C ILE A 165 3.78 5.54 4.63
N MET A 166 3.71 4.48 3.82
CA MET A 166 3.02 4.46 2.54
C MET A 166 1.99 3.32 2.50
N LEU A 167 0.75 3.66 2.15
CA LEU A 167 -0.30 2.68 1.92
C LEU A 167 -0.72 2.74 0.45
N LEU A 168 -0.78 1.59 -0.23
CA LEU A 168 -1.09 1.55 -1.65
C LEU A 168 -2.13 0.46 -1.94
N ASP A 169 -3.23 0.85 -2.59
CA ASP A 169 -4.30 -0.05 -3.02
C ASP A 169 -4.19 -0.29 -4.53
N GLU A 170 -3.62 -1.42 -4.90
CA GLU A 170 -3.45 -1.89 -6.28
C GLU A 170 -2.81 -0.85 -7.24
N PRO A 171 -1.66 -0.26 -6.88
CA PRO A 171 -1.06 0.82 -7.66
C PRO A 171 -0.57 0.37 -9.04
N THR A 172 -0.49 -0.94 -9.28
CA THR A 172 0.06 -1.54 -10.50
C THR A 172 -1.00 -2.14 -11.44
N ALA A 173 -2.29 -2.17 -11.04
CA ALA A 173 -3.35 -2.89 -11.77
C ALA A 173 -3.58 -2.41 -13.22
N ALA A 174 -3.26 -1.15 -13.53
CA ALA A 174 -3.44 -0.56 -14.86
C ALA A 174 -2.12 -0.40 -15.65
N LEU A 175 -1.02 -0.99 -15.15
CA LEU A 175 0.32 -0.82 -15.70
C LEU A 175 0.72 -2.05 -16.53
N ASP A 176 1.52 -1.82 -17.56
CA ASP A 176 2.27 -2.88 -18.23
C ASP A 176 3.45 -3.35 -17.35
N ILE A 177 4.08 -4.46 -17.74
CA ILE A 177 5.14 -5.09 -16.95
C ILE A 177 6.28 -4.11 -16.66
N HIS A 178 6.72 -3.31 -17.63
CA HIS A 178 7.84 -2.38 -17.45
C HIS A 178 7.53 -1.32 -16.37
N HIS A 179 6.36 -0.72 -16.46
CA HIS A 179 5.94 0.29 -15.48
C HIS A 179 5.60 -0.31 -14.12
N GLN A 180 5.09 -1.53 -14.09
CA GLN A 180 4.78 -2.28 -12.88
C GLN A 180 6.05 -2.56 -12.06
N GLU A 181 7.09 -3.10 -12.72
CA GLU A 181 8.39 -3.33 -12.09
C GLU A 181 9.02 -2.02 -11.60
N GLY A 182 8.94 -0.94 -12.41
CA GLY A 182 9.42 0.39 -12.00
C GLY A 182 8.75 0.93 -10.73
N VAL A 183 7.44 0.74 -10.57
CA VAL A 183 6.71 1.10 -9.34
C VAL A 183 7.22 0.30 -8.15
N LEU A 184 7.39 -1.01 -8.33
CA LEU A 184 7.82 -1.89 -7.24
C LEU A 184 9.28 -1.63 -6.83
N ASP A 185 10.14 -1.30 -7.79
CA ASP A 185 11.53 -0.88 -7.50
C ASP A 185 11.57 0.45 -6.72
N ILE A 186 10.70 1.41 -7.05
CA ILE A 186 10.55 2.65 -6.27
C ILE A 186 10.14 2.32 -4.83
N LEU A 187 9.14 1.45 -4.64
CA LEU A 187 8.69 1.06 -3.30
C LEU A 187 9.79 0.33 -2.52
N ARG A 188 10.54 -0.57 -3.18
CA ARG A 188 11.70 -1.24 -2.57
C ARG A 188 12.74 -0.23 -2.10
N ASN A 189 13.10 0.74 -2.92
CA ASN A 189 14.05 1.79 -2.55
C ASN A 189 13.55 2.62 -1.36
N HIS A 190 12.24 2.95 -1.29
CA HIS A 190 11.67 3.65 -0.14
C HIS A 190 11.71 2.79 1.13
N ARG A 191 11.39 1.50 1.05
CA ARG A 191 11.54 0.55 2.14
C ARG A 191 12.99 0.49 2.64
N ASP A 192 13.96 0.37 1.73
CA ASP A 192 15.39 0.30 2.07
C ASP A 192 15.89 1.59 2.76
N ASN A 193 15.21 2.71 2.52
CA ASN A 193 15.43 3.99 3.20
C ASN A 193 14.58 4.15 4.48
N GLY A 194 13.96 3.08 4.97
CA GLY A 194 13.28 3.02 6.26
C GLY A 194 11.78 3.27 6.22
N ALA A 195 11.14 3.41 5.06
CA ALA A 195 9.70 3.56 4.98
C ALA A 195 8.97 2.26 5.35
N ALA A 196 7.87 2.38 6.10
CA ALA A 196 6.91 1.30 6.34
C ALA A 196 5.88 1.28 5.19
N ILE A 197 5.75 0.16 4.48
CA ILE A 197 4.91 0.09 3.29
C ILE A 197 3.87 -1.02 3.42
N LEU A 198 2.58 -0.67 3.31
CA LEU A 198 1.48 -1.62 3.18
C LEU A 198 0.95 -1.56 1.74
N LEU A 199 1.14 -2.64 1.01
CA LEU A 199 0.81 -2.76 -0.40
C LEU A 199 -0.28 -3.82 -0.62
N VAL A 200 -1.39 -3.47 -1.23
CA VAL A 200 -2.39 -4.42 -1.72
C VAL A 200 -2.10 -4.73 -3.18
N VAL A 201 -2.01 -6.02 -3.51
CA VAL A 201 -1.90 -6.51 -4.89
C VAL A 201 -2.79 -7.72 -5.12
N HIS A 202 -3.12 -7.98 -6.39
CA HIS A 202 -3.81 -9.19 -6.82
C HIS A 202 -2.86 -10.27 -7.32
N ASP A 203 -1.73 -9.87 -7.87
CA ASP A 203 -0.75 -10.80 -8.41
C ASP A 203 0.11 -11.40 -7.28
N LEU A 204 -0.07 -12.70 -7.06
CA LEU A 204 0.66 -13.44 -6.04
C LEU A 204 2.15 -13.57 -6.39
N SER A 205 2.51 -13.56 -7.67
CA SER A 205 3.91 -13.62 -8.08
C SER A 205 4.64 -12.34 -7.73
N LEU A 206 4.00 -11.18 -7.91
CA LEU A 206 4.54 -9.90 -7.44
C LEU A 206 4.66 -9.85 -5.91
N ALA A 207 3.63 -10.32 -5.20
CA ALA A 207 3.70 -10.40 -3.75
C ALA A 207 4.88 -11.28 -3.31
N ALA A 208 5.10 -12.42 -3.96
CA ALA A 208 6.21 -13.33 -3.65
C ALA A 208 7.59 -12.73 -3.97
N ALA A 209 7.68 -11.89 -5.01
CA ALA A 209 8.95 -11.29 -5.46
C ALA A 209 9.40 -10.10 -4.61
N TYR A 210 8.46 -9.34 -4.05
CA TYR A 210 8.75 -8.04 -3.45
C TYR A 210 8.48 -7.94 -1.95
N ALA A 211 7.59 -8.79 -1.38
CA ALA A 211 7.23 -8.72 0.02
C ALA A 211 8.36 -9.18 0.96
N ASP A 212 8.58 -8.42 2.03
CA ASP A 212 9.31 -8.92 3.21
C ASP A 212 8.40 -9.85 4.03
N ARG A 213 7.12 -9.42 4.21
CA ARG A 213 6.06 -10.25 4.79
C ARG A 213 4.80 -10.18 3.95
N VAL A 214 4.05 -11.27 3.99
CA VAL A 214 2.72 -11.38 3.35
C VAL A 214 1.66 -11.49 4.42
N ALA A 215 0.58 -10.73 4.26
CA ALA A 215 -0.65 -10.86 5.01
C ALA A 215 -1.74 -11.45 4.09
N LEU A 216 -2.20 -12.66 4.39
CA LEU A 216 -3.21 -13.36 3.59
C LEU A 216 -4.58 -13.21 4.24
N MET A 217 -5.53 -12.69 3.48
CA MET A 217 -6.88 -12.38 3.97
C MET A 217 -7.95 -13.18 3.21
N LYS A 218 -8.93 -13.75 3.93
CA LYS A 218 -10.15 -14.38 3.38
C LYS A 218 -11.34 -14.00 4.25
N GLU A 219 -12.47 -13.65 3.65
CA GLU A 219 -13.76 -13.40 4.34
C GLU A 219 -13.68 -12.48 5.57
N GLY A 220 -12.86 -11.44 5.47
CA GLY A 220 -12.68 -10.44 6.54
C GLY A 220 -11.65 -10.81 7.60
N HIS A 221 -11.05 -11.98 7.57
CA HIS A 221 -10.04 -12.43 8.53
C HIS A 221 -8.63 -12.45 7.95
N LEU A 222 -7.63 -12.20 8.77
CA LEU A 222 -6.25 -12.58 8.48
C LEU A 222 -6.07 -14.07 8.76
N LEU A 223 -5.80 -14.85 7.71
CA LEU A 223 -5.51 -16.29 7.84
C LEU A 223 -4.07 -16.54 8.26
N ALA A 224 -3.15 -15.74 7.77
CA ALA A 224 -1.73 -15.84 8.10
C ALA A 224 -1.01 -14.52 7.83
N VAL A 225 0.02 -14.23 8.63
CA VAL A 225 0.98 -13.16 8.43
C VAL A 225 2.37 -13.71 8.71
N GLY A 226 3.32 -13.51 7.81
CA GLY A 226 4.68 -14.03 7.95
C GLY A 226 5.48 -13.88 6.67
N SER A 227 6.65 -14.52 6.61
CA SER A 227 7.46 -14.55 5.40
C SER A 227 6.70 -15.17 4.21
N VAL A 228 7.13 -14.84 3.00
CA VAL A 228 6.53 -15.38 1.76
C VAL A 228 6.40 -16.90 1.82
N ARG A 229 7.46 -17.61 2.24
CA ARG A 229 7.48 -19.08 2.29
C ARG A 229 6.57 -19.66 3.37
N GLU A 230 6.39 -18.99 4.49
CA GLU A 230 5.50 -19.43 5.57
C GLU A 230 4.04 -19.24 5.21
N VAL A 231 3.70 -18.15 4.52
CA VAL A 231 2.31 -17.80 4.21
C VAL A 231 1.85 -18.39 2.89
N MET A 232 2.65 -18.28 1.84
CA MET A 232 2.28 -18.74 0.50
C MET A 232 2.63 -20.22 0.31
N THR A 233 1.85 -21.11 0.92
CA THR A 233 1.92 -22.57 0.69
C THR A 233 0.84 -23.00 -0.30
N ALA A 234 1.07 -24.08 -1.07
CA ALA A 234 0.13 -24.57 -2.07
C ALA A 234 -1.24 -24.88 -1.46
N ASP A 235 -1.29 -25.55 -0.30
CA ASP A 235 -2.52 -25.92 0.40
C ASP A 235 -3.30 -24.67 0.83
N ARG A 236 -2.62 -23.71 1.50
CA ARG A 236 -3.26 -22.49 1.99
C ARG A 236 -3.77 -21.61 0.86
N LEU A 237 -2.99 -21.42 -0.20
CA LEU A 237 -3.44 -20.66 -1.37
C LEU A 237 -4.60 -21.36 -2.08
N SER A 238 -4.54 -22.70 -2.23
CA SER A 238 -5.62 -23.46 -2.85
C SER A 238 -6.94 -23.33 -2.06
N GLU A 239 -6.87 -23.40 -0.73
CA GLU A 239 -8.03 -23.20 0.15
C GLU A 239 -8.52 -21.74 0.11
N THR A 240 -7.59 -20.76 0.10
CA THR A 240 -7.95 -19.35 0.12
C THR A 240 -8.64 -18.90 -1.16
N TYR A 241 -8.16 -19.36 -2.32
CA TYR A 241 -8.68 -18.96 -3.63
C TYR A 241 -9.68 -19.96 -4.23
N ASP A 242 -10.06 -21.01 -3.48
CA ASP A 242 -10.98 -22.07 -3.91
C ASP A 242 -10.58 -22.71 -5.26
N HIS A 243 -9.26 -22.79 -5.51
CA HIS A 243 -8.69 -23.34 -6.75
C HIS A 243 -7.34 -23.99 -6.47
N PRO A 244 -7.07 -25.20 -7.00
CA PRO A 244 -5.78 -25.87 -6.83
C PRO A 244 -4.62 -25.02 -7.35
N VAL A 245 -3.60 -24.81 -6.53
CA VAL A 245 -2.40 -24.03 -6.82
C VAL A 245 -1.17 -24.90 -6.59
N GLU A 246 -0.19 -24.77 -7.47
CA GLU A 246 1.15 -25.32 -7.30
C GLU A 246 2.14 -24.20 -7.06
N ILE A 247 3.20 -24.49 -6.29
CA ILE A 247 4.27 -23.54 -6.03
C ILE A 247 5.58 -24.19 -6.46
N TRP A 248 6.28 -23.52 -7.34
CA TRP A 248 7.58 -23.91 -7.83
C TRP A 248 8.63 -22.89 -7.43
N ASP A 249 9.86 -23.34 -7.18
CA ASP A 249 10.95 -22.41 -6.99
C ASP A 249 11.50 -21.97 -8.36
N HIS A 250 11.65 -20.67 -8.55
CA HIS A 250 12.29 -20.13 -9.76
C HIS A 250 13.75 -20.61 -9.81
N PRO A 251 14.22 -21.22 -10.92
CA PRO A 251 15.49 -21.93 -10.96
C PRO A 251 16.71 -21.06 -10.68
N GLU A 252 16.67 -19.77 -11.01
CA GLU A 252 17.78 -18.85 -10.81
C GLU A 252 17.69 -18.05 -9.51
N THR A 253 16.46 -17.61 -9.11
CA THR A 253 16.29 -16.71 -7.96
C THR A 253 15.86 -17.44 -6.70
N GLY A 254 15.35 -18.68 -6.83
CA GLY A 254 14.77 -19.44 -5.73
C GLY A 254 13.46 -18.85 -5.18
N GLN A 255 12.91 -17.83 -5.83
CA GLN A 255 11.64 -17.23 -5.41
C GLN A 255 10.46 -18.13 -5.75
N PRO A 256 9.39 -18.15 -4.90
CA PRO A 256 8.19 -18.93 -5.20
C PRO A 256 7.47 -18.38 -6.43
N VAL A 257 7.16 -19.26 -7.36
CA VAL A 257 6.30 -19.01 -8.53
C VAL A 257 4.97 -19.71 -8.30
N ILE A 258 3.89 -18.96 -8.27
CA ILE A 258 2.55 -19.45 -7.98
C ILE A 258 1.84 -19.78 -9.30
N ILE A 259 1.46 -21.04 -9.49
CA ILE A 259 0.89 -21.55 -10.73
C ILE A 259 -0.49 -22.14 -10.45
N PRO A 260 -1.58 -21.57 -11.01
CA PRO A 260 -2.88 -22.20 -10.97
C PRO A 260 -2.85 -23.53 -11.73
N ARG A 261 -3.30 -24.62 -11.08
CA ARG A 261 -3.36 -25.93 -11.73
C ARG A 261 -4.47 -25.96 -12.77
N ARG A 262 -4.09 -26.04 -14.04
CA ARG A 262 -5.03 -26.17 -15.14
C ARG A 262 -5.34 -27.65 -15.39
N ARG A 263 -6.60 -27.96 -15.72
CA ARG A 263 -7.04 -29.29 -16.11
C ARG A 263 -6.60 -29.60 -17.54
#